data_630ae3d7e660a9767635348dab50257c
#
_entry.id   630ae3d7e660a9767635348dab50257c
#
_cell.length_a   1.000
_cell.length_b   1.000
_cell.length_c   1.000
_cell.angle_alpha   90.00
_cell.angle_beta   90.00
_cell.angle_gamma   90.00
#
_symmetry.space_group_name_H-M   'P 1'
#
loop_
_entity.id
_entity.type
_entity.pdbx_description
1 polymer ?
#
loop_
_entity_poly.entity_id
_entity_poly.type
_entity_poly.pdbx_seq_one_letter_code
_entity_poly.pdbx_strand_id
1 'polypeptide(L)'
;MSKVSIISLGIKELEIFKSKLIERDAEVDVFDSLEHLSNNGTSTLICHSDALNKSDNDSKSLLSLARSFKIKKIIEIEGYKDTFSLKSELGNSFIKINLIPDDKYSSEVLISYALDDEKFITGSKESLMLKTLSKKVASTDVTVFINGPTGTGKEVVANYIHDQSSRRDNPFIAVNCAAIPENMLEAILFGHEKGSFTGASHSNKGIFRAADKGTLLLDEISEMPLSLQAKLLRVLQEKKVTPVGGNREIEIDVRIIATTNRNMAEEVKNNKFREDLYYRLNVFPIKTFGLSQRVEDIIPIVVSIIKKHNDESKDFPYLSQKAQDVLKKHRWSGNVRELENVILRSIVLSNSVNINSEHIIVDDSVQNHNEYYQQLEDKIFALGN
;
A
#
# COMPACT_ATOMS: atom_id res chain seq x y z
N MET A 1 -11.54 7.39 7.90
CA MET A 1 -11.02 8.48 7.05
C MET A 1 -10.27 9.45 7.94
N SER A 2 -9.07 9.83 7.54
CA SER A 2 -8.30 10.84 8.28
C SER A 2 -8.94 12.21 8.06
N LYS A 3 -9.18 12.94 9.14
CA LYS A 3 -9.65 14.32 9.08
C LYS A 3 -8.51 15.26 9.42
N VAL A 4 -8.12 16.08 8.45
CA VAL A 4 -6.96 16.98 8.52
C VAL A 4 -7.44 18.43 8.56
N SER A 5 -7.02 19.17 9.57
CA SER A 5 -7.23 20.62 9.62
C SER A 5 -5.94 21.36 9.31
N ILE A 6 -6.02 22.36 8.44
CA ILE A 6 -4.87 23.16 8.02
C ILE A 6 -5.10 24.61 8.43
N ILE A 7 -4.13 25.21 9.13
CA ILE A 7 -4.11 26.65 9.37
C ILE A 7 -3.37 27.30 8.22
N SER A 8 -4.07 28.12 7.43
CA SER A 8 -3.58 28.67 6.15
C SER A 8 -2.40 29.64 6.30
N LEU A 9 -2.31 30.34 7.44
CA LEU A 9 -1.29 31.36 7.68
C LEU A 9 0.13 30.80 7.57
N GLY A 10 0.95 31.37 6.70
CA GLY A 10 2.35 30.99 6.48
C GLY A 10 2.58 29.83 5.53
N ILE A 11 1.53 29.10 5.10
CA ILE A 11 1.66 27.95 4.19
C ILE A 11 1.64 28.41 2.74
N LYS A 12 2.77 28.24 2.01
CA LYS A 12 2.91 28.67 0.61
C LYS A 12 2.19 27.78 -0.39
N GLU A 13 2.14 26.45 -0.13
CA GLU A 13 1.63 25.43 -1.07
C GLU A 13 0.26 24.87 -0.63
N LEU A 14 -0.57 25.71 0.01
CA LEU A 14 -1.83 25.29 0.64
C LEU A 14 -2.74 24.49 -0.30
N GLU A 15 -2.98 25.00 -1.51
CA GLU A 15 -3.88 24.33 -2.46
C GLU A 15 -3.34 22.99 -2.95
N ILE A 16 -2.01 22.87 -3.06
CA ILE A 16 -1.35 21.61 -3.43
C ILE A 16 -1.54 20.57 -2.32
N PHE A 17 -1.28 20.95 -1.06
CA PHE A 17 -1.47 20.06 0.09
C PHE A 17 -2.93 19.62 0.23
N LYS A 18 -3.86 20.58 0.14
CA LYS A 18 -5.30 20.32 0.20
C LYS A 18 -5.75 19.35 -0.89
N SER A 19 -5.38 19.60 -2.16
CA SER A 19 -5.75 18.73 -3.29
C SER A 19 -5.23 17.32 -3.08
N LYS A 20 -3.95 17.15 -2.76
CA LYS A 20 -3.34 15.84 -2.58
C LYS A 20 -3.90 15.06 -1.38
N LEU A 21 -4.22 15.74 -0.28
CA LEU A 21 -4.86 15.11 0.87
C LEU A 21 -6.27 14.60 0.52
N ILE A 22 -7.05 15.40 -0.23
CA ILE A 22 -8.40 15.00 -0.70
C ILE A 22 -8.30 13.82 -1.68
N GLU A 23 -7.35 13.82 -2.62
CA GLU A 23 -7.09 12.70 -3.56
C GLU A 23 -6.76 11.40 -2.82
N ARG A 24 -6.26 11.50 -1.60
CA ARG A 24 -5.93 10.36 -0.72
C ARG A 24 -6.99 10.05 0.33
N ASP A 25 -8.24 10.42 0.04
CA ASP A 25 -9.42 10.15 0.90
C ASP A 25 -9.39 10.86 2.27
N ALA A 26 -8.64 11.95 2.45
CA ALA A 26 -8.74 12.76 3.65
C ALA A 26 -9.89 13.77 3.54
N GLU A 27 -10.58 14.01 4.65
CA GLU A 27 -11.45 15.16 4.82
C GLU A 27 -10.60 16.35 5.27
N VAL A 28 -10.61 17.45 4.51
CA VAL A 28 -9.73 18.60 4.76
C VAL A 28 -10.52 19.84 5.07
N ASP A 29 -10.32 20.39 6.27
CA ASP A 29 -10.82 21.71 6.67
C ASP A 29 -9.67 22.71 6.68
N VAL A 30 -9.91 23.93 6.21
CA VAL A 30 -8.94 25.03 6.21
C VAL A 30 -9.46 26.17 7.08
N PHE A 31 -8.61 26.68 7.98
CA PHE A 31 -8.91 27.78 8.90
C PHE A 31 -7.85 28.87 8.75
N ASP A 32 -8.25 30.11 8.95
CA ASP A 32 -7.33 31.25 8.86
C ASP A 32 -6.46 31.43 10.12
N SER A 33 -6.94 30.97 11.28
CA SER A 33 -6.24 31.03 12.55
C SER A 33 -6.61 29.87 13.48
N LEU A 34 -5.79 29.64 14.52
CA LEU A 34 -6.03 28.64 15.54
C LEU A 34 -7.30 28.90 16.36
N GLU A 35 -7.70 30.17 16.49
CA GLU A 35 -8.90 30.58 17.23
C GLU A 35 -10.19 30.12 16.55
N HIS A 36 -10.18 29.98 15.24
CA HIS A 36 -11.31 29.49 14.45
C HIS A 36 -11.40 27.96 14.39
N LEU A 37 -10.41 27.25 14.97
CA LEU A 37 -10.42 25.79 14.99
C LEU A 37 -11.61 25.31 15.85
N SER A 38 -12.51 24.56 15.24
CA SER A 38 -13.67 23.98 15.90
C SER A 38 -13.47 22.50 16.23
N ASN A 39 -14.20 21.99 17.23
CA ASN A 39 -14.14 20.57 17.60
C ASN A 39 -14.97 19.73 16.62
N ASN A 40 -14.47 19.54 15.41
CA ASN A 40 -15.12 18.83 14.30
C ASN A 40 -14.53 17.44 14.04
N GLY A 41 -13.81 16.86 15.03
CA GLY A 41 -13.25 15.51 14.92
C GLY A 41 -11.92 15.44 14.14
N THR A 42 -11.18 16.56 14.07
CA THR A 42 -9.85 16.63 13.47
C THR A 42 -8.91 15.58 14.08
N SER A 43 -8.30 14.75 13.26
CA SER A 43 -7.28 13.79 13.69
C SER A 43 -5.88 14.36 13.61
N THR A 44 -5.60 15.18 12.58
CA THR A 44 -4.29 15.79 12.33
C THR A 44 -4.44 17.30 12.10
N LEU A 45 -3.62 18.10 12.76
CA LEU A 45 -3.51 19.54 12.57
C LEU A 45 -2.20 19.87 11.86
N ILE A 46 -2.26 20.65 10.78
CA ILE A 46 -1.09 21.20 10.09
C ILE A 46 -1.09 22.72 10.30
N CYS A 47 0.00 23.28 10.79
CA CYS A 47 0.17 24.71 10.96
C CYS A 47 1.62 25.14 10.67
N HIS A 48 1.81 26.41 10.31
CA HIS A 48 3.12 27.02 10.17
C HIS A 48 3.50 27.72 11.48
N SER A 49 4.78 27.84 11.80
CA SER A 49 5.28 28.52 13.00
C SER A 49 4.80 29.97 13.12
N ASP A 50 4.58 30.66 12.00
CA ASP A 50 4.02 32.04 12.00
C ASP A 50 2.60 32.12 12.58
N ALA A 51 1.81 31.03 12.46
CA ALA A 51 0.49 30.97 13.06
C ALA A 51 0.54 30.83 14.59
N LEU A 52 1.65 30.34 15.12
CA LEU A 52 1.91 30.19 16.55
C LEU A 52 2.39 31.49 17.16
N ASN A 53 3.32 32.21 16.49
CA ASN A 53 3.92 33.44 16.97
C ASN A 53 2.93 34.59 17.07
N LYS A 54 1.86 34.59 16.25
CA LYS A 54 0.82 35.66 16.28
C LYS A 54 -0.19 35.55 17.43
N SER A 55 -0.31 34.37 18.03
CA SER A 55 -1.35 34.09 19.03
C SER A 55 -0.83 33.99 20.48
N ASP A 56 0.41 34.43 20.79
CA ASP A 56 1.09 34.21 22.10
C ASP A 56 1.07 32.72 22.51
N ASN A 57 0.84 31.83 21.56
CA ASN A 57 0.71 30.39 21.79
C ASN A 57 2.08 29.71 21.63
N ASP A 58 2.74 29.49 22.74
CA ASP A 58 3.93 28.65 22.85
C ASP A 58 3.56 27.18 22.49
N SER A 59 4.52 26.34 22.12
CA SER A 59 4.30 24.91 21.81
C SER A 59 3.51 24.17 22.91
N LYS A 60 3.59 24.64 24.15
CA LYS A 60 2.78 24.14 25.28
C LYS A 60 1.28 24.42 25.13
N SER A 61 0.91 25.57 24.58
CA SER A 61 -0.49 25.93 24.37
C SER A 61 -1.08 25.17 23.18
N LEU A 62 -0.30 24.86 22.14
CA LEU A 62 -0.70 23.95 21.06
C LEU A 62 -1.01 22.55 21.59
N LEU A 63 -0.17 22.00 22.45
CA LEU A 63 -0.41 20.68 23.03
C LEU A 63 -1.67 20.69 23.94
N SER A 64 -1.93 21.81 24.64
CA SER A 64 -3.15 21.95 25.44
C SER A 64 -4.41 22.03 24.55
N LEU A 65 -4.32 22.75 23.45
CA LEU A 65 -5.37 22.88 22.44
C LEU A 65 -5.63 21.54 21.73
N ALA A 66 -4.57 20.82 21.36
CA ALA A 66 -4.70 19.48 20.80
C ALA A 66 -5.40 18.50 21.75
N ARG A 67 -5.09 18.55 23.04
CA ARG A 67 -5.77 17.73 24.06
C ARG A 67 -7.24 18.10 24.18
N SER A 68 -7.58 19.40 24.18
CA SER A 68 -8.97 19.88 24.30
C SER A 68 -9.84 19.43 23.11
N PHE A 69 -9.30 19.44 21.90
CA PHE A 69 -9.96 19.01 20.66
C PHE A 69 -9.75 17.54 20.31
N LYS A 70 -9.01 16.77 21.13
CA LYS A 70 -8.67 15.36 20.90
C LYS A 70 -7.92 15.13 19.57
N ILE A 71 -7.09 16.09 19.16
CA ILE A 71 -6.22 15.99 17.99
C ILE A 71 -5.12 14.98 18.33
N LYS A 72 -4.94 13.97 17.46
CA LYS A 72 -3.96 12.91 17.70
C LYS A 72 -2.56 13.30 17.25
N LYS A 73 -2.46 14.18 16.23
CA LYS A 73 -1.20 14.52 15.59
C LYS A 73 -1.16 16.02 15.23
N ILE A 74 -0.03 16.65 15.50
CA ILE A 74 0.26 18.02 15.07
C ILE A 74 1.48 17.98 14.17
N ILE A 75 1.42 18.66 13.03
CA ILE A 75 2.54 18.89 12.13
C ILE A 75 2.79 20.38 12.05
N GLU A 76 3.91 20.80 12.61
CA GLU A 76 4.39 22.18 12.57
C GLU A 76 5.37 22.34 11.41
N ILE A 77 5.04 23.17 10.43
CA ILE A 77 5.98 23.63 9.41
C ILE A 77 6.81 24.76 10.03
N GLU A 78 8.07 24.46 10.40
CA GLU A 78 8.97 25.46 10.99
C GLU A 78 9.38 26.54 9.98
N GLY A 79 9.37 26.23 8.68
CA GLY A 79 9.63 27.15 7.60
C GLY A 79 10.00 26.48 6.29
N TYR A 80 10.33 27.32 5.32
CA TYR A 80 10.82 26.93 4.00
C TYR A 80 12.30 27.28 3.93
N LYS A 81 13.17 26.25 3.89
CA LYS A 81 14.64 26.39 3.94
C LYS A 81 15.29 25.63 2.79
N ASP A 82 16.57 25.86 2.54
CA ASP A 82 17.35 25.14 1.53
C ASP A 82 17.66 23.68 1.95
N THR A 83 17.40 23.34 3.21
CA THR A 83 17.65 22.00 3.77
C THR A 83 16.38 21.43 4.38
N PHE A 84 16.10 20.18 4.04
CA PHE A 84 15.03 19.42 4.65
C PHE A 84 15.41 18.96 6.05
N SER A 85 14.46 18.99 6.97
CA SER A 85 14.57 18.31 8.26
C SER A 85 13.20 17.91 8.76
N LEU A 86 13.13 16.77 9.43
CA LEU A 86 11.94 16.30 10.13
C LEU A 86 12.34 15.78 11.49
N LYS A 87 11.72 16.31 12.54
CA LYS A 87 11.89 15.86 13.92
C LYS A 87 10.55 15.40 14.46
N SER A 88 10.53 14.20 14.99
CA SER A 88 9.36 13.64 15.65
C SER A 88 9.53 13.67 17.16
N GLU A 89 8.52 14.14 17.85
CA GLU A 89 8.44 14.20 19.30
C GLU A 89 7.16 13.48 19.77
N LEU A 90 7.13 13.07 21.03
CA LEU A 90 5.96 12.46 21.67
C LEU A 90 5.39 11.24 20.91
N GLY A 91 6.26 10.37 20.37
CA GLY A 91 5.82 9.18 19.64
C GLY A 91 5.04 9.52 18.37
N ASN A 92 5.56 10.40 17.52
CA ASN A 92 4.94 10.89 16.29
C ASN A 92 3.64 11.71 16.47
N SER A 93 3.30 12.09 17.69
CA SER A 93 2.12 12.96 17.93
C SER A 93 2.43 14.44 17.66
N PHE A 94 3.70 14.83 17.71
CA PHE A 94 4.14 16.17 17.37
C PHE A 94 5.35 16.11 16.41
N ILE A 95 5.19 16.68 15.23
CA ILE A 95 6.17 16.60 14.15
C ILE A 95 6.53 18.03 13.75
N LYS A 96 7.83 18.33 13.72
CA LYS A 96 8.38 19.56 13.19
C LYS A 96 9.06 19.29 11.87
N ILE A 97 8.71 20.05 10.84
CA ILE A 97 9.24 19.86 9.49
C ILE A 97 9.71 21.17 8.88
N ASN A 98 10.91 21.15 8.29
CA ASN A 98 11.36 22.20 7.37
C ASN A 98 11.20 21.67 5.95
N LEU A 99 10.47 22.44 5.13
CA LEU A 99 10.24 22.11 3.73
C LEU A 99 11.25 22.82 2.83
N ILE A 100 11.62 22.17 1.73
CA ILE A 100 12.36 22.82 0.65
C ILE A 100 11.34 23.37 -0.34
N PRO A 101 11.41 24.66 -0.72
CA PRO A 101 10.48 25.25 -1.68
C PRO A 101 10.47 24.46 -3.00
N ASP A 102 9.27 24.19 -3.54
CA ASP A 102 9.05 23.48 -4.81
C ASP A 102 9.63 22.05 -4.87
N ASP A 103 10.03 21.48 -3.73
CA ASP A 103 10.52 20.10 -3.67
C ASP A 103 9.39 19.10 -3.42
N LYS A 104 9.19 18.20 -4.40
CA LYS A 104 8.13 17.20 -4.34
C LYS A 104 8.32 16.18 -3.22
N TYR A 105 9.57 15.87 -2.85
CA TYR A 105 9.84 14.90 -1.80
C TYR A 105 9.47 15.43 -0.41
N SER A 106 9.91 16.64 -0.06
CA SER A 106 9.60 17.22 1.25
C SER A 106 8.10 17.45 1.44
N SER A 107 7.40 17.93 0.38
CA SER A 107 5.94 18.06 0.36
C SER A 107 5.23 16.72 0.54
N GLU A 108 5.75 15.67 -0.09
CA GLU A 108 5.20 14.33 0.00
C GLU A 108 5.40 13.70 1.39
N VAL A 109 6.54 13.97 2.03
CA VAL A 109 6.77 13.56 3.42
C VAL A 109 5.74 14.17 4.35
N LEU A 110 5.47 15.49 4.24
CA LEU A 110 4.43 16.15 5.03
C LEU A 110 3.07 15.47 4.83
N ILE A 111 2.66 15.22 3.58
CA ILE A 111 1.38 14.59 3.26
C ILE A 111 1.31 13.17 3.86
N SER A 112 2.37 12.39 3.71
CA SER A 112 2.44 11.02 4.25
C SER A 112 2.34 10.99 5.78
N TYR A 113 2.87 12.00 6.48
CA TYR A 113 2.73 12.11 7.93
C TYR A 113 1.37 12.66 8.37
N ALA A 114 0.73 13.47 7.52
CA ALA A 114 -0.63 13.97 7.79
C ALA A 114 -1.70 12.88 7.71
N LEU A 115 -1.44 11.83 6.94
CA LEU A 115 -2.33 10.69 6.79
C LEU A 115 -1.97 9.57 7.77
N ASP A 116 -2.99 8.93 8.35
CA ASP A 116 -2.84 7.69 9.10
C ASP A 116 -2.87 6.51 8.11
N ASP A 117 -2.00 5.52 8.30
CA ASP A 117 -1.96 4.20 7.63
C ASP A 117 -2.47 4.15 6.17
N GLU A 118 -1.92 4.98 5.31
CA GLU A 118 -2.27 4.96 3.88
C GLU A 118 -1.74 3.68 3.22
N LYS A 119 -2.63 2.72 3.01
CA LYS A 119 -2.28 1.44 2.36
C LYS A 119 -2.23 1.54 0.84
N PHE A 120 -3.07 2.40 0.22
CA PHE A 120 -3.15 2.59 -1.22
C PHE A 120 -2.68 3.99 -1.61
N ILE A 121 -1.39 4.10 -1.90
CA ILE A 121 -0.72 5.35 -2.25
C ILE A 121 -1.04 5.72 -3.70
N THR A 122 -1.38 6.98 -3.92
CA THR A 122 -1.67 7.54 -5.24
C THR A 122 -0.90 8.84 -5.46
N GLY A 123 -0.24 8.97 -6.60
CA GLY A 123 0.43 10.19 -7.06
C GLY A 123 0.12 10.49 -8.52
N SER A 124 -0.25 9.45 -9.30
CA SER A 124 -0.60 9.54 -10.73
C SER A 124 -2.11 9.52 -10.95
N LYS A 125 -2.53 9.98 -12.13
CA LYS A 125 -3.94 9.92 -12.56
C LYS A 125 -4.42 8.46 -12.70
N GLU A 126 -3.57 7.59 -13.19
CA GLU A 126 -3.83 6.15 -13.37
C GLU A 126 -4.15 5.49 -12.03
N SER A 127 -3.36 5.76 -11.01
CA SER A 127 -3.57 5.22 -9.67
C SER A 127 -4.79 5.83 -8.99
N LEU A 128 -5.07 7.11 -9.20
CA LEU A 128 -6.27 7.76 -8.69
C LEU A 128 -7.54 7.19 -9.33
N MET A 129 -7.52 6.96 -10.66
CA MET A 129 -8.62 6.29 -11.36
C MET A 129 -8.83 4.87 -10.85
N LEU A 130 -7.74 4.11 -10.68
CA LEU A 130 -7.79 2.76 -10.14
C LEU A 130 -8.37 2.73 -8.71
N LYS A 131 -7.95 3.65 -7.85
CA LYS A 131 -8.48 3.81 -6.49
C LYS A 131 -9.97 4.13 -6.50
N THR A 132 -10.39 5.09 -7.34
CA THR A 132 -11.79 5.47 -7.49
C THR A 132 -12.66 4.30 -7.97
N LEU A 133 -12.20 3.54 -8.97
CA LEU A 133 -12.86 2.35 -9.47
C LEU A 133 -12.96 1.26 -8.39
N SER A 134 -11.88 1.05 -7.65
CA SER A 134 -11.82 0.09 -6.54
C SER A 134 -12.81 0.44 -5.43
N LYS A 135 -12.92 1.72 -5.08
CA LYS A 135 -13.91 2.23 -4.11
C LYS A 135 -15.35 2.01 -4.59
N LYS A 136 -15.61 2.25 -5.90
CA LYS A 136 -16.93 2.04 -6.48
C LYS A 136 -17.34 0.56 -6.47
N VAL A 137 -16.45 -0.37 -6.82
CA VAL A 137 -16.76 -1.81 -6.79
C VAL A 137 -16.84 -2.35 -5.38
N ALA A 138 -16.17 -1.73 -4.41
CA ALA A 138 -16.20 -2.14 -3.02
C ALA A 138 -17.62 -2.11 -2.41
N SER A 139 -18.50 -1.20 -2.88
CA SER A 139 -19.88 -1.11 -2.45
C SER A 139 -20.78 -2.27 -2.92
N THR A 140 -20.26 -3.19 -3.72
CA THR A 140 -20.97 -4.36 -4.27
C THR A 140 -20.32 -5.65 -3.82
N ASP A 141 -21.05 -6.77 -3.89
CA ASP A 141 -20.52 -8.11 -3.58
C ASP A 141 -20.07 -8.90 -4.81
N VAL A 142 -19.93 -8.24 -5.97
CA VAL A 142 -19.48 -8.91 -7.20
C VAL A 142 -18.05 -9.44 -7.05
N THR A 143 -17.76 -10.53 -7.76
CA THR A 143 -16.39 -11.05 -7.88
C THR A 143 -15.52 -10.06 -8.64
N VAL A 144 -14.35 -9.77 -8.11
CA VAL A 144 -13.39 -8.84 -8.73
C VAL A 144 -12.20 -9.63 -9.24
N PHE A 145 -11.80 -9.37 -10.48
CA PHE A 145 -10.66 -10.00 -11.11
C PHE A 145 -9.58 -8.96 -11.41
N ILE A 146 -8.44 -9.04 -10.70
CA ILE A 146 -7.36 -8.05 -10.80
C ILE A 146 -6.23 -8.64 -11.64
N ASN A 147 -6.00 -8.07 -12.80
CA ASN A 147 -4.90 -8.46 -13.70
C ASN A 147 -3.82 -7.37 -13.74
N GLY A 148 -2.56 -7.80 -13.82
CA GLY A 148 -1.44 -6.90 -14.05
C GLY A 148 -0.09 -7.48 -13.69
N PRO A 149 1.01 -6.83 -14.10
CA PRO A 149 2.36 -7.33 -13.89
C PRO A 149 2.70 -7.63 -12.42
N THR A 150 3.70 -8.47 -12.21
CA THR A 150 4.20 -8.77 -10.86
C THR A 150 4.73 -7.50 -10.19
N GLY A 151 4.47 -7.36 -8.87
CA GLY A 151 4.96 -6.23 -8.09
C GLY A 151 4.21 -4.90 -8.31
N THR A 152 3.06 -4.88 -9.02
CA THR A 152 2.27 -3.65 -9.27
C THR A 152 1.32 -3.27 -8.14
N GLY A 153 1.17 -4.12 -7.11
CA GLY A 153 0.30 -3.87 -5.96
C GLY A 153 -1.11 -4.46 -6.09
N LYS A 154 -1.29 -5.58 -6.81
CA LYS A 154 -2.59 -6.28 -6.92
C LYS A 154 -3.21 -6.60 -5.57
N GLU A 155 -2.41 -7.07 -4.61
CA GLU A 155 -2.85 -7.35 -3.24
C GLU A 155 -3.26 -6.09 -2.48
N VAL A 156 -2.56 -4.96 -2.70
CA VAL A 156 -2.92 -3.66 -2.12
C VAL A 156 -4.31 -3.23 -2.61
N VAL A 157 -4.60 -3.39 -3.90
CA VAL A 157 -5.92 -3.11 -4.49
C VAL A 157 -6.99 -4.01 -3.86
N ALA A 158 -6.72 -5.30 -3.70
CA ALA A 158 -7.64 -6.26 -3.09
C ALA A 158 -7.96 -5.91 -1.63
N ASN A 159 -6.94 -5.59 -0.83
CA ASN A 159 -7.10 -5.12 0.55
C ASN A 159 -7.92 -3.84 0.61
N TYR A 160 -7.64 -2.86 -0.27
CA TYR A 160 -8.38 -1.61 -0.32
C TYR A 160 -9.86 -1.83 -0.67
N ILE A 161 -10.18 -2.73 -1.61
CA ILE A 161 -11.56 -3.09 -1.93
C ILE A 161 -12.28 -3.69 -0.71
N HIS A 162 -11.61 -4.55 0.04
CA HIS A 162 -12.17 -5.11 1.27
C HIS A 162 -12.40 -4.02 2.33
N ASP A 163 -11.40 -3.19 2.61
CA ASP A 163 -11.45 -2.12 3.62
C ASP A 163 -12.55 -1.08 3.34
N GLN A 164 -12.90 -0.87 2.05
CA GLN A 164 -13.97 0.04 1.63
C GLN A 164 -15.35 -0.64 1.45
N SER A 165 -15.44 -1.95 1.72
CA SER A 165 -16.67 -2.72 1.53
C SER A 165 -17.54 -2.79 2.80
N SER A 166 -18.77 -3.29 2.65
CA SER A 166 -19.64 -3.64 3.78
C SER A 166 -19.09 -4.78 4.65
N ARG A 167 -18.07 -5.51 4.15
CA ARG A 167 -17.43 -6.65 4.82
C ARG A 167 -16.13 -6.28 5.53
N ARG A 168 -15.77 -5.00 5.64
CA ARG A 168 -14.49 -4.50 6.17
C ARG A 168 -14.16 -4.97 7.60
N ASP A 169 -15.20 -5.21 8.41
CA ASP A 169 -15.06 -5.66 9.80
C ASP A 169 -15.04 -7.20 9.92
N ASN A 170 -15.15 -7.91 8.79
CA ASN A 170 -15.15 -9.36 8.69
C ASN A 170 -13.77 -9.86 8.19
N PRO A 171 -13.50 -11.19 8.23
CA PRO A 171 -12.21 -11.71 7.84
C PRO A 171 -11.82 -11.36 6.40
N PHE A 172 -10.56 -10.93 6.20
CA PHE A 172 -9.88 -10.91 4.91
C PHE A 172 -8.81 -12.00 4.92
N ILE A 173 -8.97 -13.00 4.06
CA ILE A 173 -8.02 -14.10 3.98
C ILE A 173 -7.43 -14.12 2.57
N ALA A 174 -6.10 -14.10 2.48
CA ALA A 174 -5.36 -14.22 1.23
C ALA A 174 -4.69 -15.58 1.14
N VAL A 175 -4.78 -16.21 -0.04
CA VAL A 175 -4.06 -17.41 -0.36
C VAL A 175 -3.35 -17.25 -1.70
N ASN A 176 -2.04 -17.51 -1.72
CA ASN A 176 -1.27 -17.52 -2.96
C ASN A 176 -1.26 -18.94 -3.53
N CYS A 177 -1.92 -19.14 -4.68
CA CYS A 177 -2.06 -20.44 -5.32
C CYS A 177 -0.73 -20.99 -5.85
N ALA A 178 0.25 -20.12 -6.14
CA ALA A 178 1.58 -20.52 -6.61
C ALA A 178 2.51 -21.00 -5.48
N ALA A 179 2.26 -20.56 -4.24
CA ALA A 179 3.15 -20.84 -3.11
C ALA A 179 2.88 -22.18 -2.42
N ILE A 180 1.74 -22.83 -2.73
CA ILE A 180 1.28 -24.04 -2.04
C ILE A 180 1.33 -25.23 -3.00
N PRO A 181 1.98 -26.36 -2.62
CA PRO A 181 1.94 -27.59 -3.42
C PRO A 181 0.51 -28.07 -3.68
N GLU A 182 0.24 -28.62 -4.87
CA GLU A 182 -1.09 -29.03 -5.34
C GLU A 182 -1.82 -29.94 -4.34
N ASN A 183 -1.15 -30.95 -3.81
CA ASN A 183 -1.70 -31.91 -2.86
C ASN A 183 -2.13 -31.29 -1.52
N MET A 184 -1.57 -30.15 -1.15
CA MET A 184 -1.92 -29.40 0.06
C MET A 184 -2.97 -28.32 -0.20
N LEU A 185 -2.96 -27.72 -1.40
CA LEU A 185 -3.83 -26.59 -1.74
C LEU A 185 -5.30 -26.97 -1.61
N GLU A 186 -5.68 -28.18 -2.00
CA GLU A 186 -7.05 -28.67 -1.85
C GLU A 186 -7.50 -28.71 -0.39
N ALA A 187 -6.72 -29.33 0.47
CA ALA A 187 -7.03 -29.45 1.90
C ALA A 187 -7.03 -28.10 2.61
N ILE A 188 -6.17 -27.18 2.17
CA ILE A 188 -6.10 -25.80 2.70
C ILE A 188 -7.33 -25.00 2.29
N LEU A 189 -7.74 -25.04 1.03
CA LEU A 189 -8.87 -24.27 0.53
C LEU A 189 -10.21 -24.79 1.08
N PHE A 190 -10.48 -26.11 0.90
CA PHE A 190 -11.79 -26.68 1.17
C PHE A 190 -11.92 -27.31 2.56
N GLY A 191 -10.77 -27.52 3.24
CA GLY A 191 -10.70 -28.25 4.50
C GLY A 191 -10.67 -29.76 4.31
N HIS A 192 -10.46 -30.51 5.39
CA HIS A 192 -10.41 -31.95 5.36
C HIS A 192 -10.90 -32.58 6.67
N GLU A 193 -11.44 -33.78 6.57
CA GLU A 193 -11.78 -34.59 7.72
C GLU A 193 -10.55 -35.35 8.23
N LYS A 194 -10.59 -35.75 9.51
CA LYS A 194 -9.54 -36.60 10.10
C LYS A 194 -9.42 -37.92 9.32
N GLY A 195 -8.19 -38.30 8.92
CA GLY A 195 -7.91 -39.55 8.21
C GLY A 195 -8.18 -39.50 6.71
N SER A 196 -8.49 -38.33 6.12
CA SER A 196 -8.80 -38.22 4.69
C SER A 196 -7.60 -38.41 3.75
N PHE A 197 -6.38 -38.24 4.26
CA PHE A 197 -5.12 -38.55 3.55
C PHE A 197 -4.00 -38.83 4.56
N THR A 198 -2.87 -39.33 4.05
CA THR A 198 -1.69 -39.65 4.88
C THR A 198 -1.16 -38.36 5.54
N GLY A 199 -1.26 -38.27 6.88
CA GLY A 199 -0.90 -37.09 7.65
C GLY A 199 -2.08 -36.23 8.16
N ALA A 200 -3.33 -36.57 7.78
CA ALA A 200 -4.53 -35.90 8.28
C ALA A 200 -4.87 -36.33 9.72
N SER A 201 -4.03 -35.98 10.69
CA SER A 201 -4.19 -36.37 12.11
C SER A 201 -5.37 -35.67 12.79
N HIS A 202 -5.76 -34.48 12.31
CA HIS A 202 -6.87 -33.64 12.80
C HIS A 202 -7.70 -33.17 11.61
N SER A 203 -8.96 -32.80 11.85
CA SER A 203 -9.77 -32.13 10.83
C SER A 203 -9.40 -30.65 10.71
N ASN A 204 -9.51 -30.07 9.52
CA ASN A 204 -9.30 -28.64 9.28
C ASN A 204 -10.52 -28.03 8.58
N LYS A 205 -10.94 -26.85 9.02
CA LYS A 205 -12.10 -26.15 8.44
C LYS A 205 -11.87 -25.69 7.00
N GLY A 206 -10.62 -25.38 6.63
CA GLY A 206 -10.27 -24.79 5.34
C GLY A 206 -10.54 -23.29 5.26
N ILE A 207 -9.92 -22.66 4.27
CA ILE A 207 -9.91 -21.19 4.09
C ILE A 207 -11.31 -20.68 3.73
N PHE A 208 -12.08 -21.39 2.89
CA PHE A 208 -13.43 -20.94 2.54
C PHE A 208 -14.34 -20.75 3.75
N ARG A 209 -14.29 -21.68 4.71
CA ARG A 209 -15.07 -21.54 5.96
C ARG A 209 -14.48 -20.53 6.93
N ALA A 210 -13.16 -20.34 6.90
CA ALA A 210 -12.50 -19.32 7.71
C ALA A 210 -12.80 -17.90 7.20
N ALA A 211 -13.04 -17.74 5.88
CA ALA A 211 -13.40 -16.48 5.24
C ALA A 211 -14.93 -16.21 5.23
N ASP A 212 -15.73 -17.05 5.89
CA ASP A 212 -17.19 -16.89 5.88
C ASP A 212 -17.62 -15.50 6.35
N LYS A 213 -18.61 -14.89 5.66
CA LYS A 213 -19.07 -13.51 5.77
C LYS A 213 -18.04 -12.43 5.37
N GLY A 214 -16.79 -12.82 5.09
CA GLY A 214 -15.67 -11.96 4.75
C GLY A 214 -15.33 -11.95 3.26
N THR A 215 -14.04 -11.78 2.98
CA THR A 215 -13.46 -11.74 1.63
C THR A 215 -12.30 -12.73 1.53
N LEU A 216 -12.27 -13.51 0.46
CA LEU A 216 -11.18 -14.40 0.11
C LEU A 216 -10.45 -13.85 -1.12
N LEU A 217 -9.15 -13.59 -0.97
CA LEU A 217 -8.23 -13.26 -2.05
C LEU A 217 -7.56 -14.55 -2.55
N LEU A 218 -7.78 -14.89 -3.82
CA LEU A 218 -7.08 -15.95 -4.55
C LEU A 218 -5.98 -15.30 -5.38
N ASP A 219 -4.77 -15.22 -4.82
CA ASP A 219 -3.63 -14.60 -5.51
C ASP A 219 -2.97 -15.62 -6.46
N GLU A 220 -2.53 -15.13 -7.63
CA GLU A 220 -1.97 -15.94 -8.73
C GLU A 220 -2.86 -17.13 -9.09
N ILE A 221 -4.17 -16.87 -9.31
CA ILE A 221 -5.19 -17.90 -9.59
C ILE A 221 -4.87 -18.75 -10.84
N SER A 222 -4.12 -18.22 -11.78
CA SER A 222 -3.65 -18.94 -12.98
C SER A 222 -2.77 -20.16 -12.68
N GLU A 223 -2.17 -20.19 -11.49
CA GLU A 223 -1.33 -21.32 -11.04
C GLU A 223 -2.13 -22.47 -10.40
N MET A 224 -3.45 -22.29 -10.24
CA MET A 224 -4.31 -23.33 -9.66
C MET A 224 -4.42 -24.55 -10.59
N PRO A 225 -4.18 -25.77 -10.10
CA PRO A 225 -4.35 -27.00 -10.89
C PRO A 225 -5.76 -27.17 -11.45
N LEU A 226 -5.90 -27.72 -12.64
CA LEU A 226 -7.20 -27.92 -13.32
C LEU A 226 -8.22 -28.72 -12.48
N SER A 227 -7.74 -29.71 -11.72
CA SER A 227 -8.55 -30.51 -10.78
C SER A 227 -9.24 -29.62 -9.74
N LEU A 228 -8.53 -28.61 -9.20
CA LEU A 228 -9.03 -27.70 -8.21
C LEU A 228 -9.86 -26.57 -8.80
N GLN A 229 -9.61 -26.19 -10.05
CA GLN A 229 -10.43 -25.21 -10.77
C GLN A 229 -11.90 -25.71 -10.90
N ALA A 230 -12.12 -27.02 -11.15
CA ALA A 230 -13.45 -27.59 -11.22
C ALA A 230 -14.18 -27.55 -9.87
N LYS A 231 -13.47 -27.80 -8.77
CA LYS A 231 -14.02 -27.70 -7.40
C LYS A 231 -14.32 -26.24 -7.02
N LEU A 232 -13.41 -25.34 -7.35
CA LEU A 232 -13.62 -23.91 -7.14
C LEU A 232 -14.88 -23.40 -7.86
N LEU A 233 -15.07 -23.80 -9.13
CA LEU A 233 -16.24 -23.42 -9.90
C LEU A 233 -17.54 -23.84 -9.19
N ARG A 234 -17.60 -25.07 -8.67
CA ARG A 234 -18.75 -25.54 -7.89
C ARG A 234 -19.01 -24.68 -6.68
N VAL A 235 -17.96 -24.38 -5.89
CA VAL A 235 -18.09 -23.51 -4.69
C VAL A 235 -18.62 -22.13 -5.05
N LEU A 236 -18.14 -21.54 -6.16
CA LEU A 236 -18.61 -20.23 -6.64
C LEU A 236 -20.06 -20.23 -7.12
N GLN A 237 -20.55 -21.35 -7.64
CA GLN A 237 -21.90 -21.50 -8.15
C GLN A 237 -22.90 -21.83 -7.04
N GLU A 238 -22.56 -22.79 -6.19
CA GLU A 238 -23.46 -23.39 -5.19
C GLU A 238 -23.38 -22.67 -3.84
N LYS A 239 -22.32 -21.85 -3.62
CA LYS A 239 -22.01 -21.21 -2.32
C LYS A 239 -21.92 -22.23 -1.17
N LYS A 240 -21.38 -23.40 -1.47
CA LYS A 240 -21.19 -24.49 -0.54
C LYS A 240 -19.81 -25.09 -0.71
N VAL A 241 -19.26 -25.60 0.38
CA VAL A 241 -17.96 -26.30 0.40
C VAL A 241 -18.12 -27.68 1.01
N THR A 242 -17.48 -28.68 0.39
CA THR A 242 -17.39 -30.05 0.91
C THR A 242 -15.94 -30.33 1.28
N PRO A 243 -15.63 -30.63 2.56
CA PRO A 243 -14.27 -31.01 2.99
C PRO A 243 -13.76 -32.25 2.29
N VAL A 244 -12.46 -32.37 2.12
CA VAL A 244 -11.81 -33.59 1.58
C VAL A 244 -12.08 -34.75 2.53
N GLY A 245 -12.57 -35.86 1.98
CA GLY A 245 -12.99 -37.05 2.75
C GLY A 245 -14.31 -36.90 3.50
N GLY A 246 -14.99 -35.75 3.38
CA GLY A 246 -16.32 -35.56 3.91
C GLY A 246 -17.41 -35.61 2.84
N ASN A 247 -18.67 -35.85 3.28
CA ASN A 247 -19.85 -35.86 2.39
C ASN A 247 -20.84 -34.75 2.71
N ARG A 248 -20.57 -33.94 3.74
CA ARG A 248 -21.47 -32.87 4.15
C ARG A 248 -21.14 -31.58 3.41
N GLU A 249 -22.11 -31.01 2.72
CA GLU A 249 -22.06 -29.67 2.17
C GLU A 249 -22.27 -28.64 3.28
N ILE A 250 -21.44 -27.60 3.29
CA ILE A 250 -21.46 -26.52 4.26
C ILE A 250 -21.66 -25.23 3.51
N GLU A 251 -22.73 -24.49 3.81
CA GLU A 251 -23.01 -23.19 3.21
C GLU A 251 -21.98 -22.16 3.64
N ILE A 252 -21.60 -21.29 2.71
CA ILE A 252 -20.66 -20.20 2.91
C ILE A 252 -21.14 -18.94 2.19
N ASP A 253 -20.81 -17.79 2.76
CA ASP A 253 -21.05 -16.49 2.15
C ASP A 253 -19.73 -15.71 2.09
N VAL A 254 -18.97 -15.90 1.02
CA VAL A 254 -17.63 -15.35 0.86
C VAL A 254 -17.58 -14.51 -0.41
N ARG A 255 -17.12 -13.26 -0.29
CA ARG A 255 -16.77 -12.43 -1.44
C ARG A 255 -15.42 -12.87 -2.01
N ILE A 256 -15.33 -13.05 -3.32
CA ILE A 256 -14.10 -13.49 -3.99
C ILE A 256 -13.43 -12.31 -4.70
N ILE A 257 -12.14 -12.19 -4.49
CA ILE A 257 -11.23 -11.39 -5.30
C ILE A 257 -10.15 -12.33 -5.83
N ALA A 258 -9.94 -12.35 -7.14
CA ALA A 258 -8.89 -13.16 -7.75
C ALA A 258 -7.85 -12.27 -8.43
N THR A 259 -6.58 -12.66 -8.38
CA THR A 259 -5.51 -11.93 -9.06
C THR A 259 -4.69 -12.84 -9.97
N THR A 260 -4.08 -12.25 -10.99
CA THR A 260 -3.11 -12.93 -11.84
C THR A 260 -2.16 -11.95 -12.51
N ASN A 261 -0.96 -12.41 -12.87
CA ASN A 261 -0.03 -11.70 -13.72
C ASN A 261 -0.01 -12.23 -15.16
N ARG A 262 -0.74 -13.33 -15.46
CA ARG A 262 -0.75 -13.99 -16.76
C ARG A 262 -1.82 -13.43 -17.69
N ASN A 263 -1.61 -13.67 -18.99
CA ASN A 263 -2.65 -13.44 -20.01
C ASN A 263 -3.66 -14.58 -19.99
N MET A 264 -4.80 -14.36 -19.37
CA MET A 264 -5.84 -15.40 -19.20
C MET A 264 -6.42 -15.91 -20.50
N ALA A 265 -6.46 -15.10 -21.56
CA ALA A 265 -6.91 -15.57 -22.87
C ALA A 265 -5.97 -16.66 -23.43
N GLU A 266 -4.68 -16.51 -23.21
CA GLU A 266 -3.69 -17.53 -23.59
C GLU A 266 -3.76 -18.76 -22.67
N GLU A 267 -3.96 -18.60 -21.37
CA GLU A 267 -4.10 -19.71 -20.42
C GLU A 267 -5.33 -20.57 -20.75
N VAL A 268 -6.46 -19.96 -21.09
CA VAL A 268 -7.69 -20.66 -21.55
C VAL A 268 -7.45 -21.35 -22.89
N LYS A 269 -6.87 -20.64 -23.88
CA LYS A 269 -6.56 -21.21 -25.20
C LYS A 269 -5.64 -22.43 -25.12
N ASN A 270 -4.70 -22.42 -24.20
CA ASN A 270 -3.75 -23.50 -23.98
C ASN A 270 -4.28 -24.61 -23.05
N ASN A 271 -5.57 -24.58 -22.69
CA ASN A 271 -6.20 -25.51 -21.75
C ASN A 271 -5.54 -25.60 -20.37
N LYS A 272 -4.85 -24.56 -19.93
CA LYS A 272 -4.26 -24.45 -18.60
C LYS A 272 -5.24 -23.86 -17.58
N PHE A 273 -6.26 -23.15 -18.07
CA PHE A 273 -7.33 -22.60 -17.26
C PHE A 273 -8.68 -22.88 -17.90
N ARG A 274 -9.67 -23.23 -17.09
CA ARG A 274 -11.02 -23.54 -17.58
C ARG A 274 -11.73 -22.26 -17.96
N GLU A 275 -12.36 -22.25 -19.13
CA GLU A 275 -13.10 -21.10 -19.67
C GLU A 275 -14.32 -20.74 -18.80
N ASP A 276 -15.07 -21.76 -18.32
CA ASP A 276 -16.24 -21.57 -17.46
C ASP A 276 -15.88 -20.89 -16.13
N LEU A 277 -14.77 -21.28 -15.50
CA LEU A 277 -14.26 -20.66 -14.28
C LEU A 277 -13.79 -19.23 -14.56
N TYR A 278 -13.11 -19.00 -15.69
CA TYR A 278 -12.66 -17.65 -16.06
C TYR A 278 -13.82 -16.66 -16.12
N TYR A 279 -14.91 -17.00 -16.84
CA TYR A 279 -16.08 -16.13 -16.91
C TYR A 279 -16.78 -15.94 -15.56
N ARG A 280 -16.72 -16.93 -14.68
CA ARG A 280 -17.31 -16.82 -13.35
C ARG A 280 -16.50 -15.92 -12.41
N LEU A 281 -15.18 -15.87 -12.58
CA LEU A 281 -14.29 -14.99 -11.84
C LEU A 281 -14.22 -13.58 -12.41
N ASN A 282 -14.21 -13.45 -13.73
CA ASN A 282 -14.03 -12.18 -14.44
C ASN A 282 -15.33 -11.38 -14.58
N VAL A 283 -16.05 -11.20 -13.45
CA VAL A 283 -17.29 -10.41 -13.43
C VAL A 283 -16.98 -8.92 -13.46
N PHE A 284 -16.04 -8.47 -12.66
CA PHE A 284 -15.56 -7.11 -12.65
C PHE A 284 -14.05 -7.06 -12.82
N PRO A 285 -13.56 -6.82 -14.05
CA PRO A 285 -12.12 -6.76 -14.31
C PRO A 285 -11.52 -5.44 -13.85
N ILE A 286 -10.39 -5.53 -13.17
CA ILE A 286 -9.52 -4.41 -12.80
C ILE A 286 -8.12 -4.68 -13.34
N LYS A 287 -7.49 -3.65 -13.92
CA LYS A 287 -6.11 -3.73 -14.41
C LYS A 287 -5.21 -2.84 -13.57
N THR A 288 -4.09 -3.40 -13.06
CA THR A 288 -3.02 -2.61 -12.46
C THR A 288 -1.96 -2.28 -13.50
N PHE A 289 -1.31 -1.11 -13.32
CA PHE A 289 -0.33 -0.59 -14.26
C PHE A 289 1.09 -0.81 -13.75
N GLY A 290 2.02 -1.00 -14.66
CA GLY A 290 3.45 -1.01 -14.36
C GLY A 290 3.90 0.35 -13.81
N LEU A 291 4.95 0.36 -12.99
CA LEU A 291 5.43 1.58 -12.34
C LEU A 291 5.95 2.62 -13.35
N SER A 292 6.50 2.18 -14.48
CA SER A 292 6.89 3.04 -15.60
C SER A 292 5.74 3.79 -16.27
N GLN A 293 4.51 3.33 -16.12
CA GLN A 293 3.29 3.97 -16.64
C GLN A 293 2.67 4.97 -15.65
N ARG A 294 3.19 5.02 -14.41
CA ARG A 294 2.70 5.87 -13.32
C ARG A 294 3.85 6.48 -12.52
N VAL A 295 4.71 7.19 -13.24
CA VAL A 295 5.98 7.75 -12.71
C VAL A 295 5.75 8.69 -11.51
N GLU A 296 4.62 9.38 -11.47
CA GLU A 296 4.24 10.27 -10.38
C GLU A 296 3.99 9.54 -9.05
N ASP A 297 3.76 8.22 -9.08
CA ASP A 297 3.61 7.41 -7.86
C ASP A 297 4.96 7.08 -7.21
N ILE A 298 6.07 7.21 -7.94
CA ILE A 298 7.38 6.76 -7.45
C ILE A 298 7.75 7.47 -6.15
N ILE A 299 7.71 8.80 -6.11
CA ILE A 299 8.09 9.55 -4.90
C ILE A 299 7.16 9.28 -3.72
N PRO A 300 5.83 9.30 -3.87
CA PRO A 300 4.91 8.86 -2.81
C PRO A 300 5.20 7.48 -2.24
N ILE A 301 5.46 6.50 -3.12
CA ILE A 301 5.80 5.13 -2.70
C ILE A 301 7.14 5.10 -1.97
N VAL A 302 8.16 5.80 -2.47
CA VAL A 302 9.49 5.89 -1.82
C VAL A 302 9.36 6.49 -0.41
N VAL A 303 8.61 7.57 -0.26
CA VAL A 303 8.36 8.19 1.06
C VAL A 303 7.71 7.18 2.01
N SER A 304 6.72 6.43 1.54
CA SER A 304 6.07 5.39 2.35
C SER A 304 7.02 4.27 2.75
N ILE A 305 7.88 3.81 1.84
CA ILE A 305 8.89 2.78 2.12
C ILE A 305 9.87 3.30 3.19
N ILE A 306 10.40 4.52 3.00
CA ILE A 306 11.31 5.14 3.97
C ILE A 306 10.62 5.27 5.33
N LYS A 307 9.41 5.82 5.39
CA LYS A 307 8.63 5.98 6.62
C LYS A 307 8.42 4.67 7.36
N LYS A 308 8.14 3.58 6.64
CA LYS A 308 7.93 2.24 7.21
C LYS A 308 9.20 1.64 7.81
N HIS A 309 10.37 1.96 7.25
CA HIS A 309 11.64 1.34 7.61
C HIS A 309 12.61 2.31 8.32
N ASN A 310 12.23 3.57 8.50
CA ASN A 310 13.03 4.53 9.27
C ASN A 310 12.93 4.22 10.77
N ASP A 311 14.06 4.29 11.44
CA ASP A 311 14.14 4.25 12.89
C ASP A 311 13.71 5.61 13.45
N GLU A 312 12.66 5.64 14.25
CA GLU A 312 12.12 6.88 14.84
C GLU A 312 13.15 7.65 15.71
N SER A 313 14.22 6.99 16.14
CA SER A 313 15.32 7.61 16.89
C SER A 313 16.30 8.38 16.00
N LYS A 314 16.18 8.24 14.66
CA LYS A 314 17.05 8.88 13.66
C LYS A 314 16.31 9.96 12.89
N ASP A 315 17.06 10.91 12.35
CA ASP A 315 16.52 11.89 11.43
C ASP A 315 15.92 11.20 10.19
N PHE A 316 14.80 11.73 9.69
CA PHE A 316 14.16 11.18 8.50
C PHE A 316 15.02 11.48 7.26
N PRO A 317 15.41 10.45 6.46
CA PRO A 317 16.30 10.65 5.34
C PRO A 317 15.73 11.57 4.27
N TYR A 318 16.56 12.47 3.75
CA TYR A 318 16.20 13.27 2.58
C TYR A 318 16.66 12.59 1.29
N LEU A 319 15.78 12.50 0.31
CA LEU A 319 16.09 12.00 -1.03
C LEU A 319 16.46 13.16 -1.94
N SER A 320 17.74 13.28 -2.32
CA SER A 320 18.23 14.37 -3.15
C SER A 320 17.55 14.42 -4.52
N GLN A 321 17.46 15.61 -5.13
CA GLN A 321 16.81 15.80 -6.44
C GLN A 321 17.43 14.88 -7.52
N LYS A 322 18.75 14.72 -7.51
CA LYS A 322 19.44 13.81 -8.44
C LYS A 322 19.00 12.34 -8.23
N ALA A 323 18.82 11.91 -6.98
CA ALA A 323 18.33 10.57 -6.68
C ALA A 323 16.87 10.41 -7.14
N GLN A 324 16.00 11.41 -6.91
CA GLN A 324 14.63 11.40 -7.44
C GLN A 324 14.59 11.26 -8.96
N ASP A 325 15.48 11.95 -9.68
CA ASP A 325 15.55 11.91 -11.15
C ASP A 325 16.01 10.52 -11.66
N VAL A 326 16.96 9.88 -10.97
CA VAL A 326 17.37 8.50 -11.26
C VAL A 326 16.19 7.54 -11.12
N LEU A 327 15.48 7.61 -9.99
CA LEU A 327 14.32 6.76 -9.73
C LEU A 327 13.20 6.94 -10.76
N LYS A 328 12.93 8.18 -11.20
CA LYS A 328 11.88 8.47 -12.19
C LYS A 328 12.23 7.99 -13.60
N LYS A 329 13.53 7.92 -13.96
CA LYS A 329 13.98 7.50 -15.28
C LYS A 329 14.06 6.00 -15.46
N HIS A 330 14.16 5.24 -14.39
CA HIS A 330 14.31 3.78 -14.45
C HIS A 330 13.02 3.09 -14.89
N ARG A 331 13.13 1.94 -15.58
CA ARG A 331 11.99 1.21 -16.16
C ARG A 331 11.17 0.38 -15.17
N TRP A 332 11.76 0.00 -14.05
CA TRP A 332 11.11 -0.77 -12.97
C TRP A 332 10.43 -2.04 -13.48
N SER A 333 11.19 -2.97 -14.06
CA SER A 333 10.68 -4.25 -14.57
C SER A 333 10.01 -5.09 -13.47
N GLY A 334 10.55 -5.06 -12.24
CA GLY A 334 9.96 -5.65 -11.03
C GLY A 334 8.99 -4.74 -10.29
N ASN A 335 8.66 -3.55 -10.87
CA ASN A 335 7.70 -2.59 -10.34
C ASN A 335 8.01 -2.15 -8.90
N VAL A 336 6.99 -2.08 -8.03
CA VAL A 336 7.13 -1.61 -6.63
C VAL A 336 8.01 -2.54 -5.80
N ARG A 337 8.02 -3.86 -6.10
CA ARG A 337 8.88 -4.81 -5.38
C ARG A 337 10.37 -4.56 -5.65
N GLU A 338 10.72 -4.22 -6.88
CA GLU A 338 12.08 -3.80 -7.24
C GLU A 338 12.43 -2.46 -6.60
N LEU A 339 11.54 -1.46 -6.68
CA LEU A 339 11.71 -0.16 -6.06
C LEU A 339 11.94 -0.28 -4.54
N GLU A 340 11.15 -1.09 -3.85
CA GLU A 340 11.31 -1.34 -2.41
C GLU A 340 12.71 -1.87 -2.08
N ASN A 341 13.20 -2.86 -2.83
CA ASN A 341 14.55 -3.39 -2.65
C ASN A 341 15.65 -2.34 -2.88
N VAL A 342 15.50 -1.51 -3.93
CA VAL A 342 16.45 -0.43 -4.22
C VAL A 342 16.49 0.58 -3.08
N ILE A 343 15.33 1.01 -2.58
CA ILE A 343 15.25 1.99 -1.49
C ILE A 343 15.79 1.43 -0.17
N LEU A 344 15.48 0.17 0.16
CA LEU A 344 16.03 -0.46 1.36
C LEU A 344 17.57 -0.53 1.32
N ARG A 345 18.15 -0.87 0.18
CA ARG A 345 19.61 -0.80 -0.01
C ARG A 345 20.15 0.62 0.15
N SER A 346 19.45 1.60 -0.43
CA SER A 346 19.86 3.01 -0.37
C SER A 346 19.85 3.56 1.06
N ILE A 347 18.88 3.17 1.89
CA ILE A 347 18.83 3.52 3.32
C ILE A 347 20.08 2.97 4.05
N VAL A 348 20.46 1.73 3.77
CA VAL A 348 21.65 1.12 4.39
C VAL A 348 22.93 1.82 3.93
N LEU A 349 23.07 2.08 2.61
CA LEU A 349 24.27 2.70 2.05
C LEU A 349 24.45 4.18 2.43
N SER A 350 23.36 4.91 2.66
CA SER A 350 23.40 6.32 3.05
C SER A 350 23.60 6.57 4.54
N ASN A 351 23.75 5.51 5.37
CA ASN A 351 23.74 5.61 6.82
C ASN A 351 22.53 6.38 7.38
N SER A 352 21.40 6.37 6.65
CA SER A 352 20.12 6.97 7.01
C SER A 352 20.12 8.50 7.18
N VAL A 353 21.03 9.23 6.53
CA VAL A 353 21.05 10.71 6.59
C VAL A 353 20.48 11.32 5.30
N ASN A 354 21.22 11.21 4.19
CA ASN A 354 20.80 11.73 2.90
C ASN A 354 20.97 10.67 1.82
N ILE A 355 19.92 10.35 1.11
CA ILE A 355 19.95 9.40 0.00
C ILE A 355 20.29 10.17 -1.27
N ASN A 356 21.55 10.07 -1.70
CA ASN A 356 22.05 10.67 -2.94
C ASN A 356 21.97 9.68 -4.11
N SER A 357 22.21 10.17 -5.34
CA SER A 357 22.19 9.34 -6.55
C SER A 357 23.19 8.19 -6.52
N GLU A 358 24.31 8.34 -5.82
CA GLU A 358 25.31 7.30 -5.62
C GLU A 358 24.83 6.11 -4.78
N HIS A 359 23.85 6.34 -3.90
CA HIS A 359 23.24 5.29 -3.08
C HIS A 359 22.15 4.52 -3.85
N ILE A 360 21.66 5.05 -4.98
CA ILE A 360 20.66 4.38 -5.81
C ILE A 360 21.34 3.39 -6.75
N ILE A 361 21.26 2.10 -6.39
CA ILE A 361 21.79 1.02 -7.22
C ILE A 361 20.61 0.31 -7.86
N VAL A 362 20.38 0.58 -9.14
CA VAL A 362 19.38 -0.07 -9.98
C VAL A 362 20.02 -1.17 -10.79
N ASP A 363 19.35 -2.29 -10.93
CA ASP A 363 19.83 -3.42 -11.72
C ASP A 363 19.25 -3.31 -13.13
N ASP A 364 20.04 -2.80 -14.07
CA ASP A 364 19.60 -2.60 -15.46
C ASP A 364 19.48 -3.90 -16.27
N SER A 365 19.91 -5.04 -15.71
CA SER A 365 19.83 -6.30 -16.43
C SER A 365 19.83 -7.52 -15.51
N VAL A 366 18.82 -8.35 -15.64
CA VAL A 366 18.83 -9.77 -15.22
C VAL A 366 19.98 -10.56 -15.85
N GLN A 367 20.71 -9.95 -16.80
CA GLN A 367 21.78 -10.60 -17.58
C GLN A 367 23.20 -10.41 -17.05
N ASN A 368 23.47 -9.44 -16.15
CA ASN A 368 24.85 -9.17 -15.66
C ASN A 368 24.94 -9.22 -14.12
N HIS A 369 24.61 -10.37 -13.52
CA HIS A 369 24.72 -10.57 -12.07
C HIS A 369 26.13 -10.23 -11.53
N ASN A 370 27.19 -10.54 -12.26
CA ASN A 370 28.57 -10.29 -11.84
C ASN A 370 28.93 -8.79 -11.82
N GLU A 371 28.49 -8.00 -12.80
CA GLU A 371 28.72 -6.53 -12.81
C GLU A 371 27.96 -5.83 -11.67
N TYR A 372 26.77 -6.32 -11.36
CA TYR A 372 25.96 -5.81 -10.25
C TYR A 372 26.65 -6.01 -8.89
N TYR A 373 27.14 -7.23 -8.61
CA TYR A 373 27.85 -7.49 -7.35
C TYR A 373 29.17 -6.72 -7.27
N GLN A 374 29.87 -6.55 -8.37
CA GLN A 374 31.09 -5.77 -8.43
C GLN A 374 30.83 -4.28 -8.15
N GLN A 375 29.80 -3.70 -8.74
CA GLN A 375 29.36 -2.33 -8.44
C GLN A 375 28.92 -2.16 -6.97
N LEU A 376 28.30 -3.17 -6.40
CA LEU A 376 27.88 -3.16 -4.99
C LEU A 376 29.12 -3.21 -4.07
N GLU A 377 30.09 -4.09 -4.35
CA GLU A 377 31.34 -4.22 -3.61
C GLU A 377 32.16 -2.94 -3.70
N ASP A 378 32.37 -2.41 -4.90
CA ASP A 378 33.14 -1.18 -5.12
C ASP A 378 32.52 0.02 -4.38
N LYS A 379 31.19 0.13 -4.33
CA LYS A 379 30.48 1.18 -3.58
C LYS A 379 30.53 0.97 -2.07
N ILE A 380 30.42 -0.26 -1.58
CA ILE A 380 30.58 -0.57 -0.14
C ILE A 380 32.01 -0.22 0.31
N PHE A 381 33.01 -0.57 -0.49
CA PHE A 381 34.42 -0.21 -0.20
C PHE A 381 34.66 1.29 -0.24
N ALA A 382 34.03 2.03 -1.17
CA ALA A 382 34.16 3.48 -1.28
C ALA A 382 33.50 4.25 -0.14
N LEU A 383 32.48 3.68 0.50
CA LEU A 383 31.74 4.28 1.63
C LEU A 383 32.33 3.88 3.00
N GLY A 384 33.22 2.88 3.05
CA GLY A 384 33.89 2.40 4.27
C GLY A 384 35.22 3.08 4.58
N ASN A 385 35.67 3.99 3.72
CA ASN A 385 36.83 4.87 3.89
C ASN A 385 36.36 6.34 4.06
#